data_56e9e8e1cb55561c327191fc111866c2
#
_entry.id   56e9e8e1cb55561c327191fc111866c2
#
_cell.length_a   1.000
_cell.length_b   1.000
_cell.length_c   1.000
_cell.angle_alpha   90.00
_cell.angle_beta   90.00
_cell.angle_gamma   90.00
#
_symmetry.space_group_name_H-M   'P 1'
#
loop_
_entity.id
_entity.type
_entity.pdbx_description
1 polymer ?
#
loop_
_entity_poly.entity_id
_entity_poly.type
_entity_poly.pdbx_seq_one_letter_code
_entity_poly.pdbx_strand_id
1 'polypeptide(L)'
;MSQRMADQRKGSVVIVDGGRPIGILTERDLVRFNATGAAASDTKVSEWMTQPVDCAAPDLSVQEAFAGFAEKGYRHLPVVEDDELVGVVSLRALMGFAQIQPVVHPSALEAPPGLEGVIVAETQVGDVRGLEGFYHYRQYDAVELADKLPLEDVWHLLIDGHLPSAAEREAFAAEVKPLRVVPASVAPLLASIAASSRTVMEGVRSAMSMVGAAEGYRPTLDIAEDERRRNALQMCAVMPSLIMAIYRLQNGREVIEPRQDLGYGANYLWMLTGEEFDADKGRAVEQYL
;
A
#
# COMPACT_ATOMS: atom_id res chain seq x y z
N MET A 1 -3.49 46.12 -1.56
CA MET A 1 -2.60 45.00 -1.87
C MET A 1 -3.32 43.65 -1.76
N SER A 2 -4.00 43.32 -0.67
CA SER A 2 -4.84 42.14 -0.49
C SER A 2 -5.88 41.93 -1.60
N GLN A 3 -6.57 43.03 -2.03
CA GLN A 3 -7.50 42.97 -3.14
C GLN A 3 -6.82 42.49 -4.44
N ARG A 4 -5.61 42.99 -4.74
CA ARG A 4 -4.85 42.64 -5.94
C ARG A 4 -4.41 41.15 -5.92
N MET A 5 -4.07 40.59 -4.73
CA MET A 5 -3.78 39.18 -4.57
C MET A 5 -5.03 38.31 -4.81
N ALA A 6 -6.17 38.72 -4.26
CA ALA A 6 -7.43 38.02 -4.43
C ALA A 6 -7.89 38.05 -5.92
N ASP A 7 -7.89 39.20 -6.56
CA ASP A 7 -8.32 39.38 -7.96
C ASP A 7 -7.46 38.54 -8.93
N GLN A 8 -6.17 38.45 -8.66
CA GLN A 8 -5.21 37.69 -9.48
C GLN A 8 -4.99 36.25 -9.00
N ARG A 9 -5.65 35.81 -7.93
CA ARG A 9 -5.48 34.49 -7.30
C ARG A 9 -4.01 34.14 -7.01
N LYS A 10 -3.26 35.11 -6.49
CA LYS A 10 -1.83 35.00 -6.18
C LYS A 10 -1.62 34.92 -4.67
N GLY A 11 -0.84 33.93 -4.19
CA GLY A 11 -0.51 33.73 -2.78
C GLY A 11 0.58 34.66 -2.25
N SER A 12 1.19 35.47 -3.09
CA SER A 12 2.24 36.44 -2.71
C SER A 12 2.30 37.62 -3.62
N VAL A 13 2.88 38.74 -3.13
CA VAL A 13 3.22 39.94 -3.88
C VAL A 13 4.65 40.34 -3.52
N VAL A 14 5.48 40.58 -4.54
CA VAL A 14 6.82 41.12 -4.36
C VAL A 14 6.71 42.66 -4.37
N ILE A 15 7.35 43.27 -3.41
CA ILE A 15 7.44 44.74 -3.28
C ILE A 15 8.76 45.16 -3.93
N VAL A 16 8.69 46.08 -4.88
CA VAL A 16 9.85 46.56 -5.62
C VAL A 16 10.04 48.06 -5.41
N ASP A 17 11.28 48.49 -5.45
CA ASP A 17 11.68 49.89 -5.52
C ASP A 17 12.62 50.07 -6.72
N GLY A 18 12.22 50.92 -7.68
CA GLY A 18 12.98 51.08 -8.92
C GLY A 18 13.24 49.81 -9.72
N GLY A 19 12.30 48.83 -9.70
CA GLY A 19 12.45 47.50 -10.33
C GLY A 19 13.09 46.42 -9.42
N ARG A 20 13.79 46.80 -8.38
CA ARG A 20 14.50 45.95 -7.45
C ARG A 20 13.57 45.36 -6.39
N PRO A 21 13.56 44.06 -6.13
CA PRO A 21 12.82 43.45 -5.01
C PRO A 21 13.37 43.93 -3.66
N ILE A 22 12.53 44.52 -2.85
CA ILE A 22 12.88 44.98 -1.48
C ILE A 22 12.18 44.18 -0.40
N GLY A 23 11.14 43.40 -0.76
CA GLY A 23 10.42 42.53 0.18
C GLY A 23 9.38 41.69 -0.50
N ILE A 24 8.83 40.74 0.23
CA ILE A 24 7.73 39.89 -0.19
C ILE A 24 6.64 39.85 0.87
N LEU A 25 5.38 39.92 0.47
CA LEU A 25 4.20 39.78 1.31
C LEU A 25 3.41 38.57 0.85
N THR A 26 3.05 37.70 1.78
CA THR A 26 2.32 36.45 1.52
C THR A 26 0.93 36.45 2.17
N GLU A 27 0.08 35.49 1.82
CA GLU A 27 -1.22 35.27 2.50
C GLU A 27 -1.04 35.05 4.00
N ARG A 28 0.05 34.40 4.43
CA ARG A 28 0.34 34.18 5.85
C ARG A 28 0.57 35.51 6.60
N ASP A 29 1.22 36.45 5.96
CA ASP A 29 1.47 37.77 6.55
C ASP A 29 0.18 38.56 6.63
N LEU A 30 -0.73 38.45 5.65
CA LEU A 30 -2.07 39.03 5.71
C LEU A 30 -2.91 38.44 6.83
N VAL A 31 -2.83 37.10 7.07
CA VAL A 31 -3.52 36.46 8.20
C VAL A 31 -2.98 37.00 9.55
N ARG A 32 -1.66 37.12 9.70
CA ARG A 32 -1.03 37.69 10.89
C ARG A 32 -1.45 39.15 11.09
N PHE A 33 -1.46 39.93 10.04
CA PHE A 33 -1.93 41.30 10.06
C PHE A 33 -3.39 41.40 10.55
N ASN A 34 -4.30 40.64 9.94
CA ASN A 34 -5.71 40.61 10.33
C ASN A 34 -5.93 40.23 11.81
N ALA A 35 -5.10 39.33 12.33
CA ALA A 35 -5.18 38.91 13.73
C ALA A 35 -4.86 40.04 14.74
N THR A 36 -4.20 41.12 14.30
CA THR A 36 -3.89 42.28 15.18
C THR A 36 -5.05 43.26 15.29
N GLY A 37 -6.04 43.23 14.38
CA GLY A 37 -7.13 44.18 14.34
C GLY A 37 -6.73 45.57 13.84
N ALA A 38 -5.49 45.75 13.35
CA ALA A 38 -5.02 47.02 12.81
C ALA A 38 -5.74 47.44 11.54
N ALA A 39 -5.96 48.73 11.34
CA ALA A 39 -6.59 49.25 10.14
C ALA A 39 -5.59 49.26 8.97
N ALA A 40 -6.00 48.66 7.84
CA ALA A 40 -5.15 48.56 6.65
C ALA A 40 -4.81 49.92 6.03
N SER A 41 -5.64 50.95 6.27
CA SER A 41 -5.41 52.34 5.83
C SER A 41 -4.21 52.99 6.51
N ASP A 42 -3.86 52.59 7.71
CA ASP A 42 -2.90 53.28 8.58
C ASP A 42 -1.58 52.51 8.70
N THR A 43 -1.48 51.36 7.95
CA THR A 43 -0.34 50.44 8.05
C THR A 43 0.45 50.39 6.75
N LYS A 44 1.77 50.55 6.84
CA LYS A 44 2.66 50.43 5.68
C LYS A 44 3.00 48.95 5.43
N VAL A 45 3.05 48.59 4.15
CA VAL A 45 3.42 47.20 3.75
C VAL A 45 4.81 46.82 4.23
N SER A 46 5.75 47.77 4.28
CA SER A 46 7.11 47.53 4.78
C SER A 46 7.20 47.07 6.22
N GLU A 47 6.16 47.24 7.00
CA GLU A 47 6.09 46.78 8.40
C GLU A 47 5.71 45.27 8.53
N TRP A 48 5.16 44.70 7.46
CA TRP A 48 4.60 43.36 7.44
C TRP A 48 5.23 42.43 6.40
N MET A 49 5.93 42.96 5.44
CA MET A 49 6.64 42.18 4.42
C MET A 49 7.89 41.52 5.03
N THR A 50 8.25 40.34 4.51
CA THR A 50 9.57 39.76 4.78
C THR A 50 10.64 40.54 4.03
N GLN A 51 11.62 41.05 4.77
CA GLN A 51 12.77 41.77 4.23
C GLN A 51 14.03 41.52 5.09
N PRO A 52 15.23 41.40 4.51
CA PRO A 52 15.47 41.32 3.08
C PRO A 52 14.81 40.09 2.44
N VAL A 53 14.53 40.15 1.15
CA VAL A 53 13.98 39.03 0.40
C VAL A 53 15.10 38.28 -0.30
N ASP A 54 15.12 36.95 -0.15
CA ASP A 54 16.00 36.10 -0.96
C ASP A 54 15.51 36.06 -2.42
N CYS A 55 16.43 36.20 -3.37
CA CYS A 55 16.15 36.15 -4.79
C CYS A 55 16.98 35.05 -5.46
N ALA A 56 16.48 34.52 -6.58
CA ALA A 56 17.18 33.61 -7.46
C ALA A 56 17.60 34.28 -8.75
N ALA A 57 18.67 33.82 -9.36
CA ALA A 57 18.99 34.14 -10.75
C ALA A 57 18.15 33.25 -11.69
N PRO A 58 17.90 33.67 -12.95
CA PRO A 58 17.07 32.90 -13.90
C PRO A 58 17.61 31.52 -14.24
N ASP A 59 18.92 31.32 -14.10
CA ASP A 59 19.64 30.04 -14.35
C ASP A 59 19.74 29.15 -13.14
N LEU A 60 19.18 29.51 -11.98
CA LEU A 60 19.14 28.65 -10.79
C LEU A 60 18.40 27.36 -11.11
N SER A 61 19.02 26.23 -10.85
CA SER A 61 18.42 24.92 -11.11
C SER A 61 17.19 24.67 -10.22
N VAL A 62 16.25 23.85 -10.73
CA VAL A 62 15.07 23.44 -9.98
C VAL A 62 15.44 22.73 -8.67
N GLN A 63 16.54 21.94 -8.66
CA GLN A 63 17.01 21.23 -7.48
C GLN A 63 17.55 22.19 -6.40
N GLU A 64 18.30 23.21 -6.79
CA GLU A 64 18.81 24.24 -5.88
C GLU A 64 17.67 25.09 -5.32
N ALA A 65 16.65 25.40 -6.13
CA ALA A 65 15.46 26.11 -5.68
C ALA A 65 14.68 25.26 -4.64
N PHE A 66 14.54 23.95 -4.86
CA PHE A 66 13.93 23.03 -3.89
C PHE A 66 14.73 22.97 -2.57
N ALA A 67 16.06 22.88 -2.65
CA ALA A 67 16.91 22.89 -1.46
C ALA A 67 16.71 24.18 -0.66
N GLY A 68 16.67 25.32 -1.32
CA GLY A 68 16.40 26.63 -0.70
C GLY A 68 15.02 26.69 -0.03
N PHE A 69 13.97 26.16 -0.66
CA PHE A 69 12.65 26.08 -0.05
C PHE A 69 12.61 25.18 1.21
N ALA A 70 13.32 24.05 1.17
CA ALA A 70 13.38 23.13 2.29
C ALA A 70 14.18 23.71 3.47
N GLU A 71 15.33 24.31 3.20
CA GLU A 71 16.23 24.85 4.22
C GLU A 71 15.68 26.11 4.89
N LYS A 72 15.17 27.07 4.08
CA LYS A 72 14.75 28.38 4.54
C LYS A 72 13.25 28.51 4.83
N GLY A 73 12.43 27.52 4.43
CA GLY A 73 11.00 27.44 4.75
C GLY A 73 10.10 28.44 4.03
N TYR A 74 10.59 29.20 3.07
CA TYR A 74 9.76 30.06 2.23
C TYR A 74 9.10 29.24 1.11
N ARG A 75 8.04 29.77 0.49
CA ARG A 75 7.27 29.08 -0.56
C ARG A 75 7.23 29.84 -1.88
N HIS A 76 7.80 31.02 -1.90
CA HIS A 76 7.87 31.90 -3.07
C HIS A 76 9.27 32.52 -3.13
N LEU A 77 9.87 32.50 -4.30
CA LEU A 77 11.22 32.96 -4.54
C LEU A 77 11.19 33.94 -5.74
N PRO A 78 11.44 35.25 -5.54
CA PRO A 78 11.58 36.18 -6.63
C PRO A 78 12.78 35.82 -7.51
N VAL A 79 12.63 35.97 -8.80
CA VAL A 79 13.69 35.78 -9.79
C VAL A 79 14.12 37.12 -10.30
N VAL A 80 15.43 37.38 -10.29
CA VAL A 80 16.05 38.69 -10.61
C VAL A 80 17.08 38.51 -11.70
N GLU A 81 17.03 39.33 -12.71
CA GLU A 81 18.04 39.45 -13.75
C GLU A 81 18.46 40.94 -13.83
N ASP A 82 19.76 41.20 -13.83
CA ASP A 82 20.33 42.54 -13.81
C ASP A 82 19.74 43.49 -12.74
N ASP A 83 19.51 42.93 -11.53
CA ASP A 83 18.90 43.60 -10.38
C ASP A 83 17.39 43.91 -10.54
N GLU A 84 16.76 43.52 -11.64
CA GLU A 84 15.32 43.75 -11.89
C GLU A 84 14.52 42.46 -11.66
N LEU A 85 13.32 42.59 -11.09
CA LEU A 85 12.39 41.50 -10.89
C LEU A 85 11.83 41.03 -12.25
N VAL A 86 12.19 39.80 -12.67
CA VAL A 86 11.70 39.18 -13.92
C VAL A 86 10.60 38.14 -13.68
N GLY A 87 10.49 37.64 -12.45
CA GLY A 87 9.46 36.64 -12.13
C GLY A 87 9.39 36.25 -10.67
N VAL A 88 8.49 35.32 -10.35
CA VAL A 88 8.37 34.69 -9.02
C VAL A 88 8.12 33.19 -9.21
N VAL A 89 8.95 32.38 -8.62
CA VAL A 89 8.78 30.93 -8.57
C VAL A 89 8.12 30.53 -7.26
N SER A 90 7.09 29.72 -7.31
CA SER A 90 6.46 29.16 -6.12
C SER A 90 6.81 27.67 -5.95
N LEU A 91 6.89 27.21 -4.70
CA LEU A 91 7.07 25.79 -4.41
C LEU A 91 6.04 24.91 -5.14
N ARG A 92 4.79 25.37 -5.24
CA ARG A 92 3.71 24.68 -5.96
C ARG A 92 3.99 24.56 -7.46
N ALA A 93 4.53 25.60 -8.08
CA ALA A 93 4.91 25.58 -9.48
C ALA A 93 6.05 24.60 -9.72
N LEU A 94 7.08 24.63 -8.86
CA LEU A 94 8.18 23.67 -8.95
C LEU A 94 7.74 22.23 -8.71
N MET A 95 6.82 21.97 -7.78
CA MET A 95 6.25 20.64 -7.59
C MET A 95 5.52 20.13 -8.84
N GLY A 96 4.85 21.01 -9.58
CA GLY A 96 4.27 20.69 -10.89
C GLY A 96 5.33 20.31 -11.92
N PHE A 97 6.45 21.01 -11.95
CA PHE A 97 7.60 20.68 -12.81
C PHE A 97 8.33 19.42 -12.37
N ALA A 98 8.48 19.18 -11.06
CA ALA A 98 9.09 17.97 -10.54
C ALA A 98 8.26 16.70 -10.84
N GLN A 99 6.95 16.85 -11.01
CA GLN A 99 6.10 15.74 -11.49
C GLN A 99 6.23 15.49 -13.00
N ILE A 100 6.75 16.47 -13.75
CA ILE A 100 6.90 16.38 -15.22
C ILE A 100 8.31 15.93 -15.62
N GLN A 101 9.28 16.12 -14.77
CA GLN A 101 10.62 15.55 -14.98
C GLN A 101 10.84 14.41 -13.98
N PRO A 102 10.77 13.14 -14.42
CA PRO A 102 11.32 12.08 -13.62
C PRO A 102 12.79 12.43 -13.35
N VAL A 103 13.22 12.31 -12.10
CA VAL A 103 14.65 12.26 -11.79
C VAL A 103 15.18 11.03 -12.53
N VAL A 104 15.65 11.24 -13.75
CA VAL A 104 16.26 10.19 -14.55
C VAL A 104 17.60 9.92 -13.89
N HIS A 105 17.64 8.95 -12.99
CA HIS A 105 18.90 8.29 -12.71
C HIS A 105 19.45 7.86 -14.07
N PRO A 106 20.73 8.07 -14.38
CA PRO A 106 21.31 7.68 -15.67
C PRO A 106 21.18 6.19 -16.01
N SER A 107 20.66 5.39 -15.07
CA SER A 107 20.33 3.97 -15.20
C SER A 107 18.84 3.67 -15.14
N ALA A 108 17.94 4.68 -15.07
CA ALA A 108 16.52 4.42 -15.10
C ALA A 108 16.10 4.07 -16.53
N LEU A 109 15.68 2.84 -16.74
CA LEU A 109 15.00 2.42 -17.96
C LEU A 109 13.69 3.23 -18.09
N GLU A 110 13.43 3.77 -19.28
CA GLU A 110 12.10 4.33 -19.57
C GLU A 110 11.07 3.22 -19.42
N ALA A 111 10.20 3.36 -18.43
CA ALA A 111 9.10 2.43 -18.24
C ALA A 111 7.86 2.96 -18.96
N PRO A 112 7.21 2.18 -19.82
CA PRO A 112 5.97 2.57 -20.48
C PRO A 112 4.85 2.75 -19.43
N PRO A 113 3.80 3.55 -19.73
CA PRO A 113 2.66 3.70 -18.85
C PRO A 113 2.08 2.35 -18.42
N GLY A 114 1.89 2.12 -17.13
CA GLY A 114 1.41 0.86 -16.59
C GLY A 114 2.45 -0.26 -16.54
N LEU A 115 3.73 0.03 -16.77
CA LEU A 115 4.82 -0.95 -16.80
C LEU A 115 4.65 -2.04 -17.90
N GLU A 116 3.92 -1.76 -18.96
CA GLU A 116 3.69 -2.73 -20.05
C GLU A 116 5.02 -3.19 -20.66
N GLY A 117 5.25 -4.52 -20.65
CA GLY A 117 6.49 -5.12 -21.14
C GLY A 117 7.71 -4.96 -20.24
N VAL A 118 7.58 -4.34 -19.06
CA VAL A 118 8.67 -4.23 -18.09
C VAL A 118 8.69 -5.44 -17.17
N ILE A 119 9.80 -6.18 -17.17
CA ILE A 119 10.03 -7.27 -16.22
C ILE A 119 10.41 -6.65 -14.87
N VAL A 120 9.52 -6.77 -13.88
CA VAL A 120 9.73 -6.23 -12.53
C VAL A 120 10.26 -7.27 -11.55
N ALA A 121 10.08 -8.56 -11.84
CA ALA A 121 10.58 -9.68 -11.07
C ALA A 121 10.61 -10.95 -11.93
N GLU A 122 11.50 -11.88 -11.57
CA GLU A 122 11.48 -13.23 -12.08
C GLU A 122 10.83 -14.16 -11.04
N THR A 123 10.07 -15.14 -11.51
CA THR A 123 9.44 -16.14 -10.64
C THR A 123 9.64 -17.55 -11.18
N GLN A 124 9.78 -18.51 -10.27
CA GLN A 124 9.78 -19.93 -10.58
C GLN A 124 8.45 -20.62 -10.20
N VAL A 125 7.49 -19.84 -9.69
CA VAL A 125 6.22 -20.38 -9.16
C VAL A 125 5.30 -20.85 -10.28
N GLY A 126 5.24 -20.13 -11.39
CA GLY A 126 4.40 -20.52 -12.53
C GLY A 126 4.32 -19.46 -13.61
N ASP A 127 3.56 -19.78 -14.65
CA ASP A 127 3.24 -18.90 -15.77
C ASP A 127 1.76 -19.01 -16.12
N VAL A 128 1.15 -17.92 -16.54
CA VAL A 128 -0.27 -17.87 -16.94
C VAL A 128 -0.36 -17.26 -18.34
N ARG A 129 -0.88 -18.05 -19.28
CA ARG A 129 -1.15 -17.64 -20.65
C ARG A 129 -2.66 -17.58 -20.87
N GLY A 130 -3.25 -16.49 -20.40
CA GLY A 130 -4.71 -16.34 -20.37
C GLY A 130 -5.40 -16.46 -21.71
N LEU A 131 -4.78 -15.98 -22.81
CA LEU A 131 -5.32 -16.11 -24.17
C LEU A 131 -5.30 -17.55 -24.70
N GLU A 132 -4.38 -18.37 -24.21
CA GLU A 132 -4.25 -19.79 -24.57
C GLU A 132 -5.05 -20.70 -23.65
N GLY A 133 -5.61 -20.16 -22.56
CA GLY A 133 -6.29 -20.94 -21.52
C GLY A 133 -5.34 -21.89 -20.78
N PHE A 134 -4.07 -21.54 -20.72
CA PHE A 134 -3.02 -22.36 -20.13
C PHE A 134 -2.39 -21.68 -18.93
N TYR A 135 -2.16 -22.45 -17.87
CA TYR A 135 -1.33 -22.04 -16.72
C TYR A 135 -0.69 -23.27 -16.08
N HIS A 136 0.48 -23.05 -15.47
CA HIS A 136 1.22 -24.09 -14.78
C HIS A 136 1.76 -23.58 -13.45
N TYR A 137 1.93 -24.52 -12.53
CA TYR A 137 2.66 -24.33 -11.28
C TYR A 137 3.98 -25.07 -11.35
N ARG A 138 5.09 -24.34 -11.24
CA ARG A 138 6.41 -24.86 -11.51
C ARG A 138 6.47 -25.51 -12.90
N GLN A 139 6.76 -26.80 -12.98
CA GLN A 139 6.82 -27.57 -14.22
C GLN A 139 5.56 -28.39 -14.52
N TYR A 140 4.49 -28.26 -13.74
CA TYR A 140 3.28 -29.07 -13.86
C TYR A 140 2.11 -28.24 -14.37
N ASP A 141 1.30 -28.84 -15.25
CA ASP A 141 0.02 -28.27 -15.65
C ASP A 141 -0.92 -28.16 -14.43
N ALA A 142 -1.48 -26.97 -14.21
CA ALA A 142 -2.25 -26.69 -13.01
C ALA A 142 -3.60 -27.40 -13.00
N VAL A 143 -4.21 -27.63 -14.17
CA VAL A 143 -5.47 -28.39 -14.28
C VAL A 143 -5.22 -29.87 -13.94
N GLU A 144 -4.09 -30.41 -14.41
CA GLU A 144 -3.69 -31.79 -14.08
C GLU A 144 -3.40 -31.95 -12.60
N LEU A 145 -2.76 -30.98 -11.96
CA LEU A 145 -2.56 -30.97 -10.50
C LEU A 145 -3.90 -30.96 -9.74
N ALA A 146 -4.81 -30.05 -10.15
CA ALA A 146 -6.13 -29.95 -9.55
C ALA A 146 -6.96 -31.22 -9.72
N ASP A 147 -6.80 -31.96 -10.78
CA ASP A 147 -7.51 -33.23 -11.01
C ASP A 147 -6.96 -34.39 -10.20
N LYS A 148 -5.64 -34.45 -10.01
CA LYS A 148 -4.96 -35.65 -9.49
C LYS A 148 -4.49 -35.55 -8.03
N LEU A 149 -4.26 -34.32 -7.50
CA LEU A 149 -3.59 -34.14 -6.22
C LEU A 149 -4.44 -33.34 -5.23
N PRO A 150 -4.33 -33.60 -3.93
CA PRO A 150 -4.91 -32.75 -2.90
C PRO A 150 -4.28 -31.36 -2.93
N LEU A 151 -5.02 -30.35 -2.52
CA LEU A 151 -4.55 -28.95 -2.50
C LEU A 151 -3.28 -28.77 -1.66
N GLU A 152 -3.13 -29.50 -0.58
CA GLU A 152 -1.95 -29.42 0.29
C GLU A 152 -0.67 -29.93 -0.38
N ASP A 153 -0.75 -30.88 -1.31
CA ASP A 153 0.39 -31.28 -2.13
C ASP A 153 0.81 -30.18 -3.11
N VAL A 154 -0.16 -29.42 -3.63
CA VAL A 154 0.11 -28.26 -4.46
C VAL A 154 0.75 -27.13 -3.64
N TRP A 155 0.33 -26.91 -2.39
CA TRP A 155 1.02 -25.98 -1.49
C TRP A 155 2.47 -26.37 -1.26
N HIS A 156 2.73 -27.65 -1.00
CA HIS A 156 4.10 -28.16 -0.86
C HIS A 156 4.91 -27.87 -2.14
N LEU A 157 4.35 -28.15 -3.31
CA LEU A 157 5.00 -27.85 -4.58
C LEU A 157 5.35 -26.36 -4.71
N LEU A 158 4.43 -25.47 -4.37
CA LEU A 158 4.61 -24.01 -4.54
C LEU A 158 5.60 -23.45 -3.52
N ILE A 159 5.58 -23.93 -2.29
CA ILE A 159 6.37 -23.41 -1.18
C ILE A 159 7.75 -24.09 -1.15
N ASP A 160 7.80 -25.42 -1.20
CA ASP A 160 9.03 -26.21 -1.05
C ASP A 160 9.67 -26.61 -2.39
N GLY A 161 9.00 -26.33 -3.52
CA GLY A 161 9.58 -26.40 -4.85
C GLY A 161 9.44 -27.73 -5.59
N HIS A 162 8.87 -28.77 -4.96
CA HIS A 162 8.66 -30.10 -5.56
C HIS A 162 7.40 -30.75 -4.99
N LEU A 163 6.87 -31.74 -5.69
CA LEU A 163 5.76 -32.55 -5.19
C LEU A 163 6.24 -33.47 -4.06
N PRO A 164 5.45 -33.61 -2.96
CA PRO A 164 5.87 -34.38 -1.83
C PRO A 164 5.90 -35.89 -2.11
N SER A 165 6.89 -36.59 -1.60
CA SER A 165 6.85 -38.03 -1.40
C SER A 165 5.80 -38.38 -0.34
N ALA A 166 5.48 -39.68 -0.15
CA ALA A 166 4.52 -40.10 0.84
C ALA A 166 4.91 -39.66 2.28
N ALA A 167 6.19 -39.76 2.63
CA ALA A 167 6.69 -39.32 3.93
C ALA A 167 6.66 -37.82 4.13
N GLU A 168 6.99 -37.04 3.09
CA GLU A 168 6.92 -35.57 3.11
C GLU A 168 5.47 -35.10 3.22
N ARG A 169 4.53 -35.73 2.52
CA ARG A 169 3.09 -35.48 2.65
C ARG A 169 2.58 -35.64 4.07
N GLU A 170 2.95 -36.70 4.74
CA GLU A 170 2.58 -36.94 6.15
C GLU A 170 3.18 -35.86 7.06
N ALA A 171 4.46 -35.52 6.87
CA ALA A 171 5.15 -34.50 7.65
C ALA A 171 4.53 -33.13 7.41
N PHE A 172 4.24 -32.77 6.15
CA PHE A 172 3.62 -31.50 5.79
C PHE A 172 2.20 -31.38 6.35
N ALA A 173 1.40 -32.45 6.26
CA ALA A 173 0.07 -32.48 6.87
C ALA A 173 0.14 -32.30 8.40
N ALA A 174 1.11 -32.94 9.08
CA ALA A 174 1.33 -32.76 10.50
C ALA A 174 1.76 -31.31 10.86
N GLU A 175 2.50 -30.64 10.00
CA GLU A 175 2.88 -29.23 10.16
C GLU A 175 1.69 -28.29 9.94
N VAL A 176 0.89 -28.50 8.89
CA VAL A 176 -0.19 -27.60 8.47
C VAL A 176 -1.43 -27.69 9.36
N LYS A 177 -1.81 -28.89 9.78
CA LYS A 177 -3.06 -29.11 10.52
C LYS A 177 -3.22 -28.25 11.79
N PRO A 178 -2.22 -28.11 12.68
CA PRO A 178 -2.33 -27.25 13.85
C PRO A 178 -2.52 -25.77 13.50
N LEU A 179 -1.98 -25.33 12.34
CA LEU A 179 -2.03 -23.96 11.88
C LEU A 179 -3.42 -23.54 11.37
N ARG A 180 -4.35 -24.47 11.19
CA ARG A 180 -5.74 -24.19 10.79
C ARG A 180 -6.55 -23.50 11.89
N VAL A 181 -6.12 -23.63 13.15
CA VAL A 181 -6.83 -23.06 14.29
C VAL A 181 -6.53 -21.56 14.39
N VAL A 182 -7.60 -20.76 14.59
CA VAL A 182 -7.42 -19.33 14.83
C VAL A 182 -6.68 -19.11 16.15
N PRO A 183 -5.64 -18.28 16.20
CA PRO A 183 -4.91 -18.01 17.43
C PRO A 183 -5.82 -17.60 18.59
N ALA A 184 -5.59 -18.12 19.79
CA ALA A 184 -6.42 -17.88 20.97
C ALA A 184 -6.56 -16.40 21.34
N SER A 185 -5.57 -15.56 20.99
CA SER A 185 -5.60 -14.11 21.16
C SER A 185 -6.50 -13.41 20.14
N VAL A 186 -6.77 -14.02 18.99
CA VAL A 186 -7.58 -13.45 17.89
C VAL A 186 -9.03 -13.93 17.96
N ALA A 187 -9.25 -15.20 18.34
CA ALA A 187 -10.58 -15.80 18.36
C ALA A 187 -11.66 -14.96 19.09
N PRO A 188 -11.40 -14.35 20.27
CA PRO A 188 -12.38 -13.49 20.95
C PRO A 188 -12.74 -12.22 20.18
N LEU A 189 -11.91 -11.77 19.24
CA LEU A 189 -12.10 -10.55 18.48
C LEU A 189 -13.00 -10.76 17.26
N LEU A 190 -13.18 -12.01 16.79
CA LEU A 190 -13.88 -12.33 15.56
C LEU A 190 -15.33 -11.82 15.55
N ALA A 191 -16.04 -11.89 16.68
CA ALA A 191 -17.41 -11.41 16.79
C ALA A 191 -17.49 -9.88 16.56
N SER A 192 -16.58 -9.11 17.15
CA SER A 192 -16.53 -7.66 16.97
C SER A 192 -16.12 -7.28 15.55
N ILE A 193 -15.16 -8.02 14.96
CA ILE A 193 -14.73 -7.83 13.57
C ILE A 193 -15.90 -8.10 12.62
N ALA A 194 -16.62 -9.22 12.80
CA ALA A 194 -17.75 -9.59 11.97
C ALA A 194 -18.88 -8.54 12.04
N ALA A 195 -19.21 -8.06 13.25
CA ALA A 195 -20.24 -7.04 13.46
C ALA A 195 -19.86 -5.68 12.87
N SER A 196 -18.58 -5.36 12.80
CA SER A 196 -18.07 -4.08 12.26
C SER A 196 -17.85 -4.10 10.74
N SER A 197 -17.92 -5.27 10.11
CA SER A 197 -17.62 -5.46 8.69
C SER A 197 -18.91 -5.62 7.89
N ARG A 198 -18.98 -4.96 6.72
CA ARG A 198 -20.17 -5.06 5.84
C ARG A 198 -20.16 -6.33 5.00
N THR A 199 -18.98 -6.85 4.70
CA THR A 199 -18.77 -8.05 3.89
C THR A 199 -17.80 -9.01 4.58
N VAL A 200 -17.88 -10.30 4.23
CA VAL A 200 -16.94 -11.32 4.72
C VAL A 200 -15.49 -10.92 4.42
N MET A 201 -15.21 -10.40 3.23
CA MET A 201 -13.86 -10.00 2.82
C MET A 201 -13.29 -8.85 3.69
N GLU A 202 -14.11 -7.87 4.06
CA GLU A 202 -13.69 -6.80 4.97
C GLU A 202 -13.32 -7.38 6.35
N GLY A 203 -14.12 -8.32 6.85
CA GLY A 203 -13.87 -9.00 8.12
C GLY A 203 -12.61 -9.87 8.08
N VAL A 204 -12.45 -10.66 7.04
CA VAL A 204 -11.26 -11.51 6.84
C VAL A 204 -9.98 -10.69 6.77
N ARG A 205 -9.97 -9.58 6.03
CA ARG A 205 -8.81 -8.66 5.97
C ARG A 205 -8.41 -8.17 7.37
N SER A 206 -9.41 -7.76 8.18
CA SER A 206 -9.18 -7.28 9.54
C SER A 206 -8.68 -8.40 10.46
N ALA A 207 -9.32 -9.58 10.39
CA ALA A 207 -8.91 -10.74 11.18
C ALA A 207 -7.51 -11.23 10.83
N MET A 208 -7.14 -11.26 9.53
CA MET A 208 -5.79 -11.62 9.10
C MET A 208 -4.73 -10.65 9.61
N SER A 209 -5.03 -9.34 9.63
CA SER A 209 -4.12 -8.36 10.23
C SER A 209 -3.90 -8.60 11.73
N MET A 210 -4.95 -9.03 12.43
CA MET A 210 -4.85 -9.41 13.85
C MET A 210 -4.04 -10.69 14.05
N VAL A 211 -4.17 -11.68 13.15
CA VAL A 211 -3.30 -12.88 13.17
C VAL A 211 -1.84 -12.47 13.00
N GLY A 212 -1.54 -11.64 12.01
CA GLY A 212 -0.18 -11.17 11.80
C GLY A 212 0.41 -10.43 13.00
N ALA A 213 -0.40 -9.62 13.69
CA ALA A 213 0.01 -8.93 14.91
C ALA A 213 0.22 -9.89 16.09
N ALA A 214 -0.68 -10.88 16.25
CA ALA A 214 -0.61 -11.87 17.32
C ALA A 214 0.60 -12.80 17.19
N GLU A 215 0.95 -13.17 15.96
CA GLU A 215 2.09 -14.03 15.63
C GLU A 215 3.41 -13.24 15.44
N GLY A 216 3.36 -11.92 15.55
CA GLY A 216 4.54 -11.06 15.46
C GLY A 216 5.16 -11.01 14.05
N TYR A 217 4.33 -11.07 13.00
CA TYR A 217 4.84 -11.01 11.62
C TYR A 217 5.60 -9.72 11.37
N ARG A 218 6.77 -9.87 10.78
CA ARG A 218 7.64 -8.79 10.34
C ARG A 218 7.61 -8.67 8.81
N PRO A 219 8.05 -7.52 8.24
CA PRO A 219 8.17 -7.39 6.79
C PRO A 219 8.97 -8.54 6.18
N THR A 220 8.48 -9.10 5.08
CA THR A 220 9.06 -10.31 4.46
C THR A 220 10.50 -10.17 4.00
N LEU A 221 10.96 -8.93 3.77
CA LEU A 221 12.35 -8.62 3.40
C LEU A 221 13.30 -8.64 4.62
N ASP A 222 12.76 -8.53 5.83
CA ASP A 222 13.54 -8.42 7.08
C ASP A 222 13.62 -9.74 7.86
N ILE A 223 13.13 -10.84 7.28
CA ILE A 223 13.05 -12.16 7.93
C ILE A 223 13.79 -13.23 7.12
N ALA A 224 14.25 -14.26 7.81
CA ALA A 224 14.87 -15.43 7.20
C ALA A 224 13.87 -16.25 6.37
N GLU A 225 14.37 -17.07 5.46
CA GLU A 225 13.54 -17.86 4.55
C GLU A 225 12.63 -18.86 5.28
N ASP A 226 13.15 -19.53 6.31
CA ASP A 226 12.39 -20.47 7.14
C ASP A 226 11.27 -19.78 7.93
N GLU A 227 11.49 -18.56 8.41
CA GLU A 227 10.45 -17.75 9.06
C GLU A 227 9.39 -17.33 8.05
N ARG A 228 9.81 -16.91 6.85
CA ARG A 228 8.91 -16.56 5.74
C ARG A 228 8.04 -17.74 5.33
N ARG A 229 8.64 -18.94 5.21
CA ARG A 229 7.93 -20.17 4.91
C ARG A 229 6.86 -20.49 5.98
N ARG A 230 7.24 -20.46 7.26
CA ARG A 230 6.27 -20.70 8.36
C ARG A 230 5.12 -19.70 8.34
N ASN A 231 5.41 -18.41 8.19
CA ASN A 231 4.38 -17.38 8.15
C ASN A 231 3.44 -17.57 6.96
N ALA A 232 3.96 -17.93 5.78
CA ALA A 232 3.16 -18.24 4.61
C ALA A 232 2.23 -19.44 4.83
N LEU A 233 2.75 -20.54 5.39
CA LEU A 233 1.95 -21.73 5.72
C LEU A 233 0.84 -21.40 6.71
N GLN A 234 1.14 -20.63 7.76
CA GLN A 234 0.13 -20.24 8.75
C GLN A 234 -0.96 -19.37 8.13
N MET A 235 -0.60 -18.41 7.29
CA MET A 235 -1.59 -17.58 6.57
C MET A 235 -2.49 -18.43 5.66
N CYS A 236 -1.92 -19.36 4.91
CA CYS A 236 -2.70 -20.28 4.07
C CYS A 236 -3.61 -21.19 4.88
N ALA A 237 -3.10 -21.77 5.96
CA ALA A 237 -3.82 -22.74 6.77
C ALA A 237 -4.97 -22.13 7.58
N VAL A 238 -4.79 -20.94 8.15
CA VAL A 238 -5.80 -20.27 8.98
C VAL A 238 -6.89 -19.57 8.16
N MET A 239 -6.63 -19.27 6.90
CA MET A 239 -7.53 -18.50 6.04
C MET A 239 -8.95 -19.09 5.96
N PRO A 240 -9.17 -20.38 5.71
CA PRO A 240 -10.52 -20.98 5.70
C PRO A 240 -11.25 -20.80 7.01
N SER A 241 -10.56 -20.96 8.12
CA SER A 241 -11.14 -20.79 9.47
C SER A 241 -11.61 -19.37 9.71
N LEU A 242 -10.84 -18.37 9.27
CA LEU A 242 -11.25 -16.97 9.34
C LEU A 242 -12.44 -16.67 8.44
N ILE A 243 -12.43 -17.17 7.21
CA ILE A 243 -13.54 -16.95 6.25
C ILE A 243 -14.83 -17.53 6.83
N MET A 244 -14.79 -18.78 7.29
CA MET A 244 -15.98 -19.46 7.82
C MET A 244 -16.45 -18.86 9.15
N ALA A 245 -15.53 -18.48 10.03
CA ALA A 245 -15.88 -17.81 11.28
C ALA A 245 -16.59 -16.47 11.03
N ILE A 246 -16.03 -15.61 10.19
CA ILE A 246 -16.65 -14.32 9.86
C ILE A 246 -18.00 -14.52 9.17
N TYR A 247 -18.08 -15.41 8.17
CA TYR A 247 -19.33 -15.71 7.48
C TYR A 247 -20.41 -16.17 8.45
N ARG A 248 -20.10 -17.13 9.34
CA ARG A 248 -21.06 -17.66 10.31
C ARG A 248 -21.53 -16.59 11.28
N LEU A 249 -20.63 -15.82 11.84
CA LEU A 249 -20.94 -14.73 12.76
C LEU A 249 -21.81 -13.63 12.12
N GLN A 250 -21.53 -13.25 10.87
CA GLN A 250 -22.37 -12.29 10.13
C GLN A 250 -23.79 -12.82 9.85
N ASN A 251 -23.96 -14.14 9.82
CA ASN A 251 -25.24 -14.80 9.65
C ASN A 251 -25.88 -15.27 11.00
N GLY A 252 -25.41 -14.76 12.14
CA GLY A 252 -25.94 -15.06 13.46
C GLY A 252 -25.72 -16.51 13.90
N ARG A 253 -24.68 -17.16 13.38
CA ARG A 253 -24.32 -18.56 13.71
C ARG A 253 -23.05 -18.60 14.55
N GLU A 254 -22.92 -19.62 15.37
CA GLU A 254 -21.71 -19.88 16.13
C GLU A 254 -20.56 -20.33 15.23
N VAL A 255 -19.33 -20.00 15.62
CA VAL A 255 -18.12 -20.47 14.93
C VAL A 255 -17.99 -21.97 15.10
N ILE A 256 -17.57 -22.67 14.05
CA ILE A 256 -17.21 -24.09 14.07
C ILE A 256 -15.71 -24.20 13.87
N GLU A 257 -15.06 -24.86 14.82
CA GLU A 257 -13.61 -25.08 14.77
C GLU A 257 -13.23 -26.10 13.70
N PRO A 258 -12.05 -25.96 13.09
CA PRO A 258 -11.54 -26.91 12.12
C PRO A 258 -11.21 -28.27 12.80
N ARG A 259 -11.49 -29.35 12.09
CA ARG A 259 -11.15 -30.72 12.51
C ARG A 259 -9.78 -31.11 11.98
N GLN A 260 -9.02 -31.85 12.79
CA GLN A 260 -7.66 -32.26 12.44
C GLN A 260 -7.61 -33.53 11.57
N ASP A 261 -8.70 -34.29 11.53
CA ASP A 261 -8.83 -35.54 10.78
C ASP A 261 -9.36 -35.35 9.36
N LEU A 262 -9.89 -34.16 9.03
CA LEU A 262 -10.41 -33.87 7.71
C LEU A 262 -9.35 -33.24 6.79
N GLY A 263 -9.42 -33.57 5.47
CA GLY A 263 -8.70 -32.85 4.42
C GLY A 263 -9.19 -31.43 4.27
N TYR A 264 -8.50 -30.64 3.44
CA TYR A 264 -8.75 -29.20 3.33
C TYR A 264 -10.21 -28.88 2.91
N GLY A 265 -10.68 -29.42 1.79
CA GLY A 265 -12.01 -29.13 1.27
C GLY A 265 -13.14 -29.66 2.14
N ALA A 266 -12.97 -30.87 2.69
CA ALA A 266 -13.94 -31.44 3.62
C ALA A 266 -14.04 -30.61 4.91
N ASN A 267 -12.92 -30.11 5.41
CA ASN A 267 -12.89 -29.24 6.59
C ASN A 267 -13.52 -27.86 6.32
N TYR A 268 -13.35 -27.33 5.10
CA TYR A 268 -14.02 -26.11 4.68
C TYR A 268 -15.56 -26.24 4.74
N LEU A 269 -16.10 -27.36 4.21
CA LEU A 269 -17.52 -27.66 4.25
C LEU A 269 -18.01 -27.90 5.69
N TRP A 270 -17.23 -28.61 6.50
CA TRP A 270 -17.50 -28.82 7.92
C TRP A 270 -17.66 -27.49 8.67
N MET A 271 -16.69 -26.58 8.54
CA MET A 271 -16.75 -25.28 9.19
C MET A 271 -17.90 -24.39 8.68
N LEU A 272 -18.32 -24.58 7.43
CA LEU A 272 -19.46 -23.86 6.84
C LEU A 272 -20.79 -24.32 7.42
N THR A 273 -21.02 -25.63 7.49
CA THR A 273 -22.33 -26.23 7.72
C THR A 273 -22.48 -26.90 9.10
N GLY A 274 -21.42 -27.46 9.65
CA GLY A 274 -21.43 -28.36 10.82
C GLY A 274 -21.77 -29.81 10.48
N GLU A 275 -21.80 -30.17 9.20
CA GLU A 275 -22.13 -31.50 8.72
C GLU A 275 -20.90 -32.11 7.99
N GLU A 276 -20.77 -33.42 8.10
CA GLU A 276 -19.80 -34.16 7.31
C GLU A 276 -20.33 -34.44 5.91
N PHE A 277 -19.49 -34.27 4.93
CA PHE A 277 -19.78 -34.56 3.54
C PHE A 277 -18.90 -35.69 3.03
N ASP A 278 -19.36 -36.34 1.95
CA ASP A 278 -18.58 -37.32 1.24
C ASP A 278 -17.28 -36.73 0.66
N ALA A 279 -16.31 -37.61 0.36
CA ALA A 279 -15.00 -37.18 -0.15
C ALA A 279 -15.09 -36.39 -1.45
N ASP A 280 -16.08 -36.70 -2.30
CA ASP A 280 -16.23 -36.08 -3.62
C ASP A 280 -16.58 -34.58 -3.49
N LYS A 281 -17.43 -34.21 -2.51
CA LYS A 281 -17.76 -32.80 -2.24
C LYS A 281 -16.58 -32.03 -1.70
N GLY A 282 -15.82 -32.62 -0.79
CA GLY A 282 -14.58 -32.04 -0.30
C GLY A 282 -13.59 -31.82 -1.45
N ARG A 283 -13.46 -32.82 -2.32
CA ARG A 283 -12.60 -32.74 -3.49
C ARG A 283 -13.02 -31.65 -4.47
N ALA A 284 -14.33 -31.48 -4.72
CA ALA A 284 -14.84 -30.42 -5.59
C ALA A 284 -14.47 -29.02 -5.07
N VAL A 285 -14.45 -28.80 -3.76
CA VAL A 285 -13.98 -27.55 -3.18
C VAL A 285 -12.49 -27.35 -3.45
N GLU A 286 -11.66 -28.39 -3.28
CA GLU A 286 -10.22 -28.30 -3.54
C GLU A 286 -9.88 -28.03 -5.01
N GLN A 287 -10.66 -28.61 -5.94
CA GLN A 287 -10.48 -28.40 -7.38
C GLN A 287 -10.88 -26.99 -7.84
N TYR A 288 -11.78 -26.35 -7.11
CA TYR A 288 -12.18 -24.97 -7.38
C TYR A 288 -11.13 -23.96 -6.93
N LEU A 289 -10.37 -24.25 -5.90
CA LEU A 289 -9.34 -23.38 -5.31
C LEU A 289 -8.00 -23.48 -6.05
#